data_7f3c89abe639dc98e820ed7f3128e434
#
_entry.id   7f3c89abe639dc98e820ed7f3128e434
#
_cell.length_a   1.000
_cell.length_b   1.000
_cell.length_c   1.000
_cell.angle_alpha   90.00
_cell.angle_beta   90.00
_cell.angle_gamma   90.00
#
_symmetry.space_group_name_H-M   'P 1'
#
loop_
_entity.id
_entity.type
_entity.pdbx_description
1 polymer ?
#
loop_
_entity_poly.entity_id
_entity_poly.type
_entity_poly.pdbx_seq_one_letter_code
_entity_poly.pdbx_strand_id
1 'polypeptide(L)'
;MLSKTMAIVIINTLHIKVPTILFIFAFIFFAKVTQIDKLSKQILLKMTNIELKPARVFEQFAKINAIPRPSKHEDKMIEYLVEFGKNHNLDTKVDKTGNVLITKPATKGMEDASTVILQSHIDMVCDKLVDVDFDFHKDPIQTYIDGEWLTAKGTTLGADDGIGVAYELALLASDDIEHGKIECLFTVDEETGLTGAFGLEPNWMTGKYLINLDSEDEGQIFVSCAGGITTDNIFRYKPEEAPKGYFFMEASVKGFIGGHSGDDINKKRANAIKVLGRFLYMEQNKLDLRIAEWNSGKMDNAIPRDGKVIFAVPMAEKETVKADWNIYTKGVEEEYHVSDPSSVWGLESTDTRPVIEKEVARNLVMAIQAVDNGPLTNCQDEALAYMVETSSNVAVIRTEKDRITVVASQRSNVASALTNMANTIKACFELAGAEVHQHDQYPGWKMNPNSKLVKVAVEEYKKLFNKEPEVLGIHAGLECGLISEKYPNVDMMSIGPTLRFVHTPEERLLIPTAQMVWDHLLAVLKNIK
;
A
#
# COMPACT_ATOMS: atom_id res chain seq x y z
N MET A 1 -15.58 39.99 -11.98
CA MET A 1 -16.15 40.86 -13.02
C MET A 1 -17.65 40.65 -13.29
N LEU A 2 -18.21 39.50 -13.09
CA LEU A 2 -19.66 39.21 -13.28
C LEU A 2 -20.61 39.90 -12.28
N SER A 3 -20.15 40.27 -11.08
CA SER A 3 -21.03 40.85 -10.03
C SER A 3 -21.42 42.31 -10.25
N LYS A 4 -20.59 43.13 -10.87
CA LYS A 4 -20.89 44.55 -11.14
C LYS A 4 -21.89 44.75 -12.27
N THR A 5 -21.82 43.91 -13.31
CA THR A 5 -22.71 44.01 -14.47
C THR A 5 -24.14 43.55 -14.13
N MET A 6 -24.28 42.56 -13.26
CA MET A 6 -25.61 42.09 -12.85
C MET A 6 -26.36 43.06 -11.95
N ALA A 7 -25.68 43.77 -11.06
CA ALA A 7 -26.30 44.81 -10.20
C ALA A 7 -26.79 46.03 -11.00
N ILE A 8 -26.05 46.44 -12.03
CA ILE A 8 -26.43 47.58 -12.88
C ILE A 8 -27.62 47.23 -13.78
N VAL A 9 -27.73 46.00 -14.25
CA VAL A 9 -28.87 45.55 -15.07
C VAL A 9 -30.16 45.48 -14.25
N ILE A 10 -30.10 45.04 -12.98
CA ILE A 10 -31.28 44.98 -12.10
C ILE A 10 -31.80 46.39 -11.74
N ILE A 11 -30.92 47.36 -11.55
CA ILE A 11 -31.31 48.75 -11.22
C ILE A 11 -31.98 49.46 -12.41
N ASN A 12 -31.57 49.19 -13.63
CA ASN A 12 -32.13 49.82 -14.84
C ASN A 12 -33.46 49.20 -15.34
N THR A 13 -33.80 47.99 -14.92
CA THR A 13 -34.99 47.28 -15.43
C THR A 13 -36.24 47.52 -14.57
N LEU A 14 -36.14 48.06 -13.35
CA LEU A 14 -37.26 48.10 -12.40
C LEU A 14 -37.94 49.47 -12.23
N HIS A 15 -37.54 50.56 -12.88
CA HIS A 15 -38.19 51.91 -12.83
C HIS A 15 -38.73 52.30 -11.44
N ILE A 16 -38.14 51.83 -10.35
CA ILE A 16 -38.60 52.13 -8.99
C ILE A 16 -37.79 53.32 -8.44
N LYS A 17 -38.44 54.40 -8.04
CA LYS A 17 -37.82 55.48 -7.25
C LYS A 17 -37.38 54.87 -5.90
N VAL A 18 -36.12 54.51 -5.73
CA VAL A 18 -35.59 53.93 -4.52
C VAL A 18 -35.39 54.99 -3.45
N PRO A 19 -36.01 54.90 -2.26
CA PRO A 19 -35.77 55.83 -1.16
C PRO A 19 -34.29 55.76 -0.73
N THR A 20 -33.74 56.88 -0.30
CA THR A 20 -32.33 57.07 0.13
C THR A 20 -31.84 56.00 1.10
N ILE A 21 -32.74 55.42 1.88
CA ILE A 21 -32.46 54.33 2.82
C ILE A 21 -32.02 53.04 2.12
N LEU A 22 -32.61 52.70 0.97
CA LEU A 22 -32.20 51.49 0.20
C LEU A 22 -30.82 51.66 -0.43
N PHE A 23 -30.46 52.90 -0.80
CA PHE A 23 -29.11 53.19 -1.32
C PHE A 23 -28.04 53.04 -0.24
N ILE A 24 -28.34 53.43 0.99
CA ILE A 24 -27.43 53.25 2.14
C ILE A 24 -27.29 51.77 2.48
N PHE A 25 -28.38 50.98 2.47
CA PHE A 25 -28.31 49.53 2.68
C PHE A 25 -27.54 48.80 1.58
N ALA A 26 -27.72 49.16 0.32
CA ALA A 26 -26.97 48.61 -0.81
C ALA A 26 -25.48 48.96 -0.69
N PHE A 27 -25.15 50.19 -0.27
CA PHE A 27 -23.74 50.61 -0.08
C PHE A 27 -23.08 49.91 1.10
N ILE A 28 -23.80 49.72 2.21
CA ILE A 28 -23.32 48.95 3.39
C ILE A 28 -23.17 47.46 3.04
N PHE A 29 -24.10 46.90 2.28
CA PHE A 29 -24.02 45.53 1.80
C PHE A 29 -22.81 45.31 0.87
N PHE A 30 -22.61 46.25 -0.10
CA PHE A 30 -21.45 46.24 -1.00
C PHE A 30 -20.13 46.42 -0.26
N ALA A 31 -20.07 47.28 0.76
CA ALA A 31 -18.89 47.49 1.58
C ALA A 31 -18.56 46.22 2.43
N LYS A 32 -19.59 45.55 2.99
CA LYS A 32 -19.42 44.28 3.70
C LYS A 32 -18.98 43.13 2.79
N VAL A 33 -19.55 43.04 1.58
CA VAL A 33 -19.15 42.02 0.60
C VAL A 33 -17.70 42.24 0.15
N THR A 34 -17.29 43.50 -0.06
CA THR A 34 -15.88 43.82 -0.41
C THR A 34 -14.92 43.57 0.76
N GLN A 35 -15.39 43.75 1.99
CA GLN A 35 -14.60 43.46 3.20
C GLN A 35 -14.46 41.94 3.44
N ILE A 36 -15.52 41.18 3.16
CA ILE A 36 -15.50 39.70 3.18
C ILE A 36 -14.58 39.16 2.06
N ASP A 37 -14.63 39.73 0.85
CA ASP A 37 -13.75 39.33 -0.26
C ASP A 37 -12.27 39.70 0.02
N LYS A 38 -12.02 40.81 0.74
CA LYS A 38 -10.68 41.18 1.21
C LYS A 38 -10.20 40.30 2.35
N LEU A 39 -11.09 39.90 3.26
CA LEU A 39 -10.79 38.99 4.37
C LEU A 39 -10.56 37.57 3.86
N SER A 40 -11.39 37.09 2.92
CA SER A 40 -11.19 35.78 2.28
C SER A 40 -9.91 35.73 1.46
N LYS A 41 -9.55 36.82 0.73
CA LYS A 41 -8.24 36.93 0.05
C LYS A 41 -7.05 37.01 1.03
N GLN A 42 -7.20 37.69 2.17
CA GLN A 42 -6.19 37.74 3.21
C GLN A 42 -6.05 36.40 3.95
N ILE A 43 -7.16 35.68 4.15
CA ILE A 43 -7.16 34.31 4.71
C ILE A 43 -6.55 33.35 3.67
N LEU A 44 -6.92 33.43 2.40
CA LEU A 44 -6.31 32.64 1.32
C LEU A 44 -4.80 32.94 1.18
N LEU A 45 -4.39 34.21 1.25
CA LEU A 45 -2.97 34.62 1.22
C LEU A 45 -2.19 34.21 2.48
N LYS A 46 -2.86 34.09 3.64
CA LYS A 46 -2.25 33.50 4.84
C LYS A 46 -2.16 31.98 4.81
N MET A 47 -3.05 31.30 4.05
CA MET A 47 -3.00 29.84 3.85
C MET A 47 -1.97 29.40 2.80
N THR A 48 -1.40 30.32 2.03
CA THR A 48 -0.42 29.99 0.95
C THR A 48 1.05 30.20 1.34
N ASN A 49 1.37 30.49 2.60
CA ASN A 49 2.75 30.59 3.09
C ASN A 49 3.02 29.54 4.19
N ILE A 50 2.77 28.26 3.91
CA ILE A 50 3.33 27.20 4.72
C ILE A 50 4.82 27.14 4.37
N GLU A 51 5.63 27.36 5.39
CA GLU A 51 7.08 27.24 5.30
C GLU A 51 7.42 25.74 5.38
N LEU A 52 8.22 25.26 4.42
CA LEU A 52 8.74 23.89 4.43
C LEU A 52 9.67 23.70 5.62
N LYS A 53 9.20 23.02 6.64
CA LYS A 53 9.94 22.72 7.86
C LYS A 53 10.02 21.21 8.13
N PRO A 54 11.19 20.70 8.54
CA PRO A 54 12.45 21.40 8.77
C PRO A 54 13.14 21.73 7.43
N ALA A 55 13.62 22.95 7.27
CA ALA A 55 14.20 23.43 6.01
C ALA A 55 15.32 22.51 5.49
N ARG A 56 16.21 22.05 6.39
CA ARG A 56 17.33 21.16 6.03
C ARG A 56 16.88 19.82 5.42
N VAL A 57 15.74 19.28 5.82
CA VAL A 57 15.17 18.06 5.25
C VAL A 57 14.59 18.33 3.87
N PHE A 58 13.77 19.37 3.73
CA PHE A 58 13.18 19.70 2.42
C PHE A 58 14.21 20.19 1.40
N GLU A 59 15.34 20.76 1.83
CA GLU A 59 16.48 21.06 0.95
C GLU A 59 17.11 19.78 0.39
N GLN A 60 17.24 18.72 1.20
CA GLN A 60 17.71 17.41 0.70
C GLN A 60 16.65 16.75 -0.17
N PHE A 61 15.39 16.77 0.22
CA PHE A 61 14.28 16.20 -0.57
C PHE A 61 14.19 16.84 -1.96
N ALA A 62 14.38 18.15 -2.07
CA ALA A 62 14.43 18.84 -3.36
C ALA A 62 15.61 18.39 -4.24
N LYS A 63 16.77 18.08 -3.65
CA LYS A 63 17.92 17.52 -4.39
C LYS A 63 17.67 16.10 -4.86
N ILE A 64 17.06 15.26 -4.01
CA ILE A 64 16.66 13.89 -4.33
C ILE A 64 15.66 13.89 -5.50
N ASN A 65 14.66 14.75 -5.46
CA ASN A 65 13.64 14.87 -6.52
C ASN A 65 14.18 15.43 -7.84
N ALA A 66 15.39 15.99 -7.85
CA ALA A 66 16.09 16.35 -9.08
C ALA A 66 16.82 15.16 -9.73
N ILE A 67 16.93 14.03 -9.05
CA ILE A 67 17.63 12.83 -9.52
C ILE A 67 16.62 11.75 -9.92
N PRO A 68 16.58 11.35 -11.21
CA PRO A 68 15.81 10.19 -11.64
C PRO A 68 16.24 8.91 -10.91
N ARG A 69 15.25 8.22 -10.31
CA ARG A 69 15.49 7.03 -9.46
C ARG A 69 14.37 5.98 -9.57
N PRO A 70 13.92 5.62 -10.79
CA PRO A 70 12.95 4.52 -10.92
C PRO A 70 13.55 3.22 -10.37
N SER A 71 12.74 2.34 -9.81
CA SER A 71 13.15 1.00 -9.36
C SER A 71 13.96 0.29 -10.44
N LYS A 72 15.07 -0.34 -10.06
CA LYS A 72 16.09 -0.98 -10.94
C LYS A 72 16.93 -0.02 -11.80
N HIS A 73 16.83 1.29 -11.59
CA HIS A 73 17.57 2.33 -12.32
C HIS A 73 18.08 3.43 -11.38
N GLU A 74 18.57 3.05 -10.19
CA GLU A 74 19.00 3.93 -9.12
C GLU A 74 20.47 4.37 -9.23
N ASP A 75 21.19 4.00 -10.30
CA ASP A 75 22.63 4.27 -10.45
C ASP A 75 23.02 5.74 -10.14
N LYS A 76 22.21 6.70 -10.63
CA LYS A 76 22.46 8.14 -10.39
C LYS A 76 22.30 8.51 -8.91
N MET A 77 21.36 7.87 -8.21
CA MET A 77 21.15 8.11 -6.79
C MET A 77 22.27 7.49 -5.96
N ILE A 78 22.73 6.29 -6.32
CA ILE A 78 23.91 5.65 -5.71
C ILE A 78 25.16 6.55 -5.88
N GLU A 79 25.42 7.03 -7.09
CA GLU A 79 26.53 7.97 -7.37
C GLU A 79 26.42 9.24 -6.51
N TYR A 80 25.21 9.82 -6.41
CA TYR A 80 24.95 10.99 -5.57
C TYR A 80 25.26 10.73 -4.10
N LEU A 81 24.82 9.59 -3.54
CA LEU A 81 25.08 9.23 -2.14
C LEU A 81 26.57 9.01 -1.85
N VAL A 82 27.29 8.36 -2.77
CA VAL A 82 28.74 8.17 -2.66
C VAL A 82 29.48 9.51 -2.69
N GLU A 83 29.10 10.41 -3.60
CA GLU A 83 29.67 11.75 -3.68
C GLU A 83 29.32 12.59 -2.44
N PHE A 84 28.08 12.48 -1.95
CA PHE A 84 27.63 13.13 -0.72
C PHE A 84 28.50 12.71 0.48
N GLY A 85 28.69 11.42 0.70
CA GLY A 85 29.52 10.91 1.79
C GLY A 85 30.97 11.42 1.69
N LYS A 86 31.53 11.40 0.49
CA LYS A 86 32.89 11.93 0.24
C LYS A 86 32.99 13.44 0.54
N ASN A 87 32.01 14.23 0.11
CA ASN A 87 31.98 15.67 0.32
C ASN A 87 31.87 16.08 1.80
N HIS A 88 31.26 15.19 2.61
CA HIS A 88 31.13 15.37 4.07
C HIS A 88 32.20 14.61 4.88
N ASN A 89 33.21 14.00 4.22
CA ASN A 89 34.27 13.21 4.84
C ASN A 89 33.74 12.05 5.71
N LEU A 90 32.66 11.39 5.27
CA LEU A 90 32.03 10.27 5.95
C LEU A 90 32.46 8.93 5.33
N ASP A 91 32.61 7.88 6.16
CA ASP A 91 32.88 6.52 5.68
C ASP A 91 31.66 6.03 4.89
N THR A 92 31.88 5.70 3.62
CA THR A 92 30.83 5.34 2.67
C THR A 92 31.19 4.05 1.95
N LYS A 93 30.27 3.09 1.97
CA LYS A 93 30.43 1.77 1.36
C LYS A 93 29.23 1.48 0.46
N VAL A 94 29.50 0.73 -0.60
CA VAL A 94 28.46 0.21 -1.50
C VAL A 94 28.60 -1.31 -1.54
N ASP A 95 27.52 -2.05 -1.35
CA ASP A 95 27.54 -3.50 -1.47
C ASP A 95 27.37 -3.96 -2.93
N LYS A 96 27.35 -5.28 -3.16
CA LYS A 96 27.24 -5.85 -4.51
C LYS A 96 25.86 -5.64 -5.15
N THR A 97 24.84 -5.39 -4.32
CA THR A 97 23.47 -5.19 -4.77
C THR A 97 23.25 -3.72 -5.18
N GLY A 98 24.07 -2.80 -4.65
CA GLY A 98 23.96 -1.35 -4.86
C GLY A 98 23.50 -0.61 -3.62
N ASN A 99 23.25 -1.29 -2.50
CA ASN A 99 22.94 -0.62 -1.24
C ASN A 99 24.11 0.25 -0.80
N VAL A 100 23.79 1.43 -0.24
CA VAL A 100 24.81 2.37 0.26
C VAL A 100 24.73 2.47 1.77
N LEU A 101 25.87 2.39 2.45
CA LEU A 101 26.00 2.59 3.89
C LEU A 101 26.92 3.78 4.16
N ILE A 102 26.39 4.84 4.77
CA ILE A 102 27.15 6.03 5.17
C ILE A 102 27.22 6.07 6.70
N THR A 103 28.44 6.12 7.24
CA THR A 103 28.67 6.12 8.68
C THR A 103 29.11 7.50 9.16
N LYS A 104 28.42 8.02 10.18
CA LYS A 104 28.78 9.26 10.89
C LYS A 104 29.25 8.94 12.32
N PRO A 105 30.42 9.40 12.75
CA PRO A 105 30.91 9.23 14.12
C PRO A 105 29.96 9.86 15.13
N ALA A 106 30.00 9.37 16.38
CA ALA A 106 29.30 10.00 17.49
C ALA A 106 29.74 11.45 17.70
N THR A 107 28.81 12.31 18.08
CA THR A 107 29.13 13.69 18.50
C THR A 107 29.81 13.69 19.86
N LYS A 108 30.54 14.77 20.14
CA LYS A 108 31.30 14.91 21.39
C LYS A 108 30.41 14.72 22.62
N GLY A 109 30.78 13.77 23.47
CA GLY A 109 30.05 13.40 24.70
C GLY A 109 28.99 12.32 24.49
N MET A 110 28.87 11.78 23.27
CA MET A 110 27.93 10.69 22.92
C MET A 110 28.67 9.41 22.44
N GLU A 111 29.99 9.33 22.67
CA GLU A 111 30.84 8.25 22.20
C GLU A 111 30.46 6.88 22.77
N ASP A 112 29.91 6.87 23.99
CA ASP A 112 29.45 5.66 24.67
C ASP A 112 27.99 5.27 24.33
N ALA A 113 27.28 6.09 23.57
CA ALA A 113 25.91 5.79 23.15
C ALA A 113 25.90 4.65 22.10
N SER A 114 24.84 3.88 22.11
CA SER A 114 24.69 2.77 21.16
C SER A 114 24.64 3.28 19.71
N THR A 115 25.25 2.50 18.79
CA THR A 115 25.13 2.77 17.35
C THR A 115 23.68 2.54 16.89
N VAL A 116 23.14 3.51 16.16
CA VAL A 116 21.80 3.45 15.56
C VAL A 116 21.93 3.37 14.03
N ILE A 117 21.20 2.44 13.44
CA ILE A 117 21.02 2.37 11.99
C ILE A 117 19.75 3.16 11.66
N LEU A 118 19.82 4.06 10.69
CA LEU A 118 18.67 4.62 10.00
C LEU A 118 18.55 3.92 8.66
N GLN A 119 17.34 3.67 8.19
CA GLN A 119 17.16 2.95 6.93
C GLN A 119 15.99 3.52 6.14
N SER A 120 16.22 3.69 4.84
CA SER A 120 15.25 4.12 3.83
C SER A 120 15.61 3.52 2.46
N HIS A 121 14.61 3.42 1.56
CA HIS A 121 14.88 3.00 0.18
C HIS A 121 15.05 4.21 -0.77
N ILE A 122 15.86 4.02 -1.82
CA ILE A 122 16.23 5.13 -2.71
C ILE A 122 15.45 5.16 -4.02
N ASP A 123 14.80 4.09 -4.40
CA ASP A 123 13.92 4.04 -5.58
C ASP A 123 12.56 4.71 -5.33
N MET A 124 11.72 4.73 -6.32
CA MET A 124 10.34 5.21 -6.23
C MET A 124 9.46 4.57 -7.30
N VAL A 125 8.18 4.40 -7.00
CA VAL A 125 7.17 4.06 -8.01
C VAL A 125 7.00 5.20 -9.00
N CYS A 126 7.01 4.86 -10.29
CA CYS A 126 6.92 5.81 -11.40
C CYS A 126 5.54 5.73 -12.06
N ASP A 127 4.60 6.57 -11.62
CA ASP A 127 3.29 6.72 -12.24
C ASP A 127 2.98 8.18 -12.57
N LYS A 128 2.20 8.41 -13.64
CA LYS A 128 1.83 9.73 -14.11
C LYS A 128 0.43 9.78 -14.72
N LEU A 129 -0.18 10.94 -14.71
CA LEU A 129 -1.43 11.17 -15.44
C LEU A 129 -1.21 10.97 -16.95
N VAL A 130 -2.23 10.46 -17.63
CA VAL A 130 -2.18 10.08 -19.06
C VAL A 130 -1.74 11.24 -19.96
N ASP A 131 -2.15 12.46 -19.62
CA ASP A 131 -1.90 13.67 -20.43
C ASP A 131 -0.60 14.39 -20.06
N VAL A 132 0.22 13.85 -19.14
CA VAL A 132 1.49 14.44 -18.71
C VAL A 132 2.64 13.86 -19.53
N ASP A 133 3.36 14.73 -20.23
CA ASP A 133 4.61 14.37 -20.90
C ASP A 133 5.77 14.45 -19.89
N PHE A 134 6.26 13.30 -19.45
CA PHE A 134 7.29 13.18 -18.42
C PHE A 134 8.07 11.86 -18.60
N ASP A 135 9.38 11.92 -18.50
CA ASP A 135 10.28 10.76 -18.58
C ASP A 135 11.00 10.57 -17.22
N PHE A 136 10.55 9.61 -16.43
CA PHE A 136 11.14 9.31 -15.11
C PHE A 136 12.62 8.94 -15.12
N HIS A 137 13.21 8.61 -16.28
CA HIS A 137 14.65 8.37 -16.41
C HIS A 137 15.48 9.63 -16.64
N LYS A 138 14.81 10.80 -16.86
CA LYS A 138 15.49 12.05 -17.25
C LYS A 138 15.01 13.27 -16.50
N ASP A 139 13.70 13.37 -16.30
CA ASP A 139 13.08 14.61 -15.82
C ASP A 139 13.04 14.67 -14.29
N PRO A 140 13.31 15.84 -13.70
CA PRO A 140 13.18 16.05 -12.26
C PRO A 140 11.71 16.16 -11.85
N ILE A 141 11.34 15.58 -10.71
CA ILE A 141 10.00 15.70 -10.13
C ILE A 141 9.71 17.18 -9.80
N GLN A 142 8.59 17.69 -10.32
CA GLN A 142 8.17 19.07 -10.11
C GLN A 142 7.17 19.18 -8.98
N THR A 143 7.65 19.57 -7.81
CA THR A 143 6.81 19.69 -6.60
C THR A 143 6.08 21.04 -6.52
N TYR A 144 4.94 21.08 -5.82
CA TYR A 144 4.24 22.31 -5.43
C TYR A 144 3.47 22.09 -4.12
N ILE A 145 3.11 23.18 -3.46
CA ILE A 145 2.35 23.17 -2.21
C ILE A 145 0.86 23.37 -2.52
N ASP A 146 0.04 22.45 -2.03
CA ASP A 146 -1.43 22.53 -2.07
C ASP A 146 -1.99 22.51 -0.64
N GLY A 147 -2.31 23.67 -0.11
CA GLY A 147 -2.71 23.83 1.29
C GLY A 147 -1.57 23.46 2.25
N GLU A 148 -1.76 22.41 3.06
CA GLU A 148 -0.75 21.86 3.97
C GLU A 148 0.03 20.68 3.36
N TRP A 149 -0.20 20.38 2.09
CA TRP A 149 0.38 19.23 1.41
C TRP A 149 1.46 19.65 0.41
N LEU A 150 2.55 18.91 0.36
CA LEU A 150 3.49 18.90 -0.75
C LEU A 150 3.09 17.78 -1.70
N THR A 151 3.04 18.05 -2.99
CA THR A 151 2.67 17.09 -4.05
C THR A 151 3.45 17.37 -5.33
N ALA A 152 3.27 16.55 -6.38
CA ALA A 152 3.93 16.69 -7.67
C ALA A 152 2.95 17.04 -8.79
N LYS A 153 3.46 17.61 -9.89
CA LYS A 153 2.65 18.07 -11.03
C LYS A 153 2.31 16.91 -11.98
N GLY A 154 1.33 16.09 -11.57
CA GLY A 154 0.80 15.01 -12.40
C GLY A 154 1.69 13.78 -12.50
N THR A 155 2.64 13.64 -11.58
CA THR A 155 3.47 12.44 -11.39
C THR A 155 3.39 12.01 -9.92
N THR A 156 3.85 10.81 -9.59
CA THR A 156 4.22 10.43 -8.22
C THR A 156 5.19 11.47 -7.65
N LEU A 157 5.12 11.72 -6.35
CA LEU A 157 5.97 12.68 -5.62
C LEU A 157 7.33 12.06 -5.26
N GLY A 158 7.34 10.75 -4.98
CA GLY A 158 8.47 10.00 -4.45
C GLY A 158 8.82 10.42 -3.02
N ALA A 159 7.83 10.78 -2.22
CA ALA A 159 8.01 10.97 -0.79
C ALA A 159 8.17 9.63 -0.07
N ASP A 160 7.58 8.60 -0.59
CA ASP A 160 7.85 7.21 -0.35
C ASP A 160 9.09 6.76 -1.17
N ASP A 161 10.25 6.40 -0.59
CA ASP A 161 10.71 6.79 0.75
C ASP A 161 11.79 7.91 0.66
N GLY A 162 11.66 8.78 -0.37
CA GLY A 162 12.59 9.91 -0.55
C GLY A 162 12.61 10.88 0.64
N ILE A 163 11.56 10.93 1.46
CA ILE A 163 11.56 11.76 2.66
C ILE A 163 12.40 11.12 3.78
N GLY A 164 12.40 9.79 3.90
CA GLY A 164 13.31 9.05 4.78
C GLY A 164 14.76 9.29 4.39
N VAL A 165 15.09 9.14 3.10
CA VAL A 165 16.42 9.51 2.56
C VAL A 165 16.78 10.94 2.92
N ALA A 166 15.84 11.89 2.82
CA ALA A 166 16.10 13.30 3.13
C ALA A 166 16.37 13.54 4.62
N TYR A 167 15.71 12.81 5.53
CA TYR A 167 16.03 12.85 6.96
C TYR A 167 17.46 12.38 7.23
N GLU A 168 17.85 11.26 6.66
CA GLU A 168 19.20 10.72 6.80
C GLU A 168 20.26 11.69 6.27
N LEU A 169 20.09 12.23 5.07
CA LEU A 169 21.04 13.19 4.48
C LEU A 169 21.11 14.50 5.26
N ALA A 170 19.98 15.00 5.78
CA ALA A 170 19.95 16.18 6.62
C ALA A 170 20.72 15.98 7.94
N LEU A 171 20.60 14.78 8.54
CA LEU A 171 21.33 14.41 9.74
C LEU A 171 22.83 14.23 9.47
N LEU A 172 23.19 13.54 8.39
CA LEU A 172 24.57 13.34 7.98
C LEU A 172 25.31 14.68 7.70
N ALA A 173 24.60 15.67 7.13
CA ALA A 173 25.14 17.00 6.85
C ALA A 173 25.21 17.93 8.07
N SER A 174 24.61 17.59 9.21
CA SER A 174 24.48 18.47 10.37
C SER A 174 25.61 18.29 11.37
N ASP A 175 26.17 19.38 11.88
CA ASP A 175 27.22 19.38 12.92
C ASP A 175 26.69 19.86 14.30
N ASP A 176 25.40 20.22 14.37
CA ASP A 176 24.73 20.82 15.53
C ASP A 176 23.76 19.87 16.25
N ILE A 177 23.74 18.58 15.86
CA ILE A 177 22.83 17.57 16.40
C ILE A 177 23.60 16.58 17.27
N GLU A 178 23.13 16.35 18.52
CA GLU A 178 23.70 15.37 19.44
C GLU A 178 23.23 13.95 19.11
N HIS A 179 24.15 13.04 18.82
CA HIS A 179 23.86 11.63 18.52
C HIS A 179 25.05 10.70 18.80
N GLY A 180 24.78 9.43 19.11
CA GLY A 180 25.77 8.36 19.06
C GLY A 180 26.29 8.11 17.63
N LYS A 181 27.10 7.05 17.43
CA LYS A 181 27.46 6.64 16.05
C LYS A 181 26.19 6.33 15.26
N ILE A 182 26.09 6.83 14.03
CA ILE A 182 24.98 6.59 13.12
C ILE A 182 25.47 5.83 11.88
N GLU A 183 24.70 4.86 11.44
CA GLU A 183 24.84 4.15 10.19
C GLU A 183 23.58 4.38 9.37
N CYS A 184 23.66 5.12 8.25
CA CYS A 184 22.56 5.35 7.33
C CYS A 184 22.63 4.32 6.21
N LEU A 185 21.64 3.45 6.15
CA LEU A 185 21.48 2.38 5.17
C LEU A 185 20.45 2.81 4.12
N PHE A 186 20.90 2.94 2.89
CA PHE A 186 20.08 3.26 1.73
C PHE A 186 19.94 2.00 0.86
N THR A 187 18.74 1.46 0.75
CA THR A 187 18.46 0.24 -0.01
C THR A 187 17.96 0.55 -1.41
N VAL A 188 18.20 -0.37 -2.36
CA VAL A 188 17.76 -0.27 -3.76
C VAL A 188 16.58 -1.18 -4.03
N ASP A 189 15.74 -0.82 -5.03
CA ASP A 189 14.67 -1.66 -5.60
C ASP A 189 13.76 -2.29 -4.52
N GLU A 190 13.25 -1.47 -3.61
CA GLU A 190 12.24 -1.88 -2.64
C GLU A 190 10.92 -2.21 -3.31
N GLU A 191 10.43 -1.27 -4.13
CA GLU A 191 9.09 -1.17 -4.70
C GLU A 191 8.71 -2.30 -5.68
N THR A 192 9.71 -2.99 -6.25
CA THR A 192 9.46 -4.06 -7.22
C THR A 192 9.94 -5.43 -6.77
N GLY A 193 10.62 -5.54 -5.61
CA GLY A 193 11.08 -6.85 -5.17
C GLY A 193 11.93 -6.89 -3.90
N LEU A 194 12.06 -5.78 -3.14
CA LEU A 194 12.89 -5.72 -1.92
C LEU A 194 14.34 -6.16 -2.18
N THR A 195 14.84 -5.93 -3.41
CA THR A 195 16.11 -6.51 -3.91
C THR A 195 17.28 -6.09 -3.04
N GLY A 196 17.31 -4.82 -2.59
CA GLY A 196 18.33 -4.30 -1.70
C GLY A 196 18.39 -5.07 -0.37
N ALA A 197 17.25 -5.22 0.30
CA ALA A 197 17.16 -5.94 1.55
C ALA A 197 17.47 -7.44 1.39
N PHE A 198 17.04 -8.07 0.29
CA PHE A 198 17.42 -9.45 -0.05
C PHE A 198 18.93 -9.60 -0.28
N GLY A 199 19.57 -8.62 -0.92
CA GLY A 199 21.00 -8.63 -1.22
C GLY A 199 21.90 -8.23 -0.05
N LEU A 200 21.37 -7.66 1.02
CA LEU A 200 22.11 -7.13 2.16
C LEU A 200 23.05 -8.19 2.77
N GLU A 201 24.34 -7.87 2.87
CA GLU A 201 25.35 -8.80 3.39
C GLU A 201 25.30 -8.87 4.94
N PRO A 202 25.48 -10.07 5.54
CA PRO A 202 25.58 -10.20 7.00
C PRO A 202 26.81 -9.47 7.55
N ASN A 203 26.71 -8.89 8.75
CA ASN A 203 27.81 -8.17 9.43
C ASN A 203 28.32 -6.92 8.71
N TRP A 204 27.55 -6.37 7.78
CA TRP A 204 27.89 -5.13 7.08
C TRP A 204 27.60 -3.90 7.93
N MET A 205 26.52 -3.93 8.72
CA MET A 205 26.16 -2.94 9.74
C MET A 205 26.60 -3.40 11.14
N THR A 206 26.83 -2.43 12.03
CA THR A 206 27.25 -2.68 13.42
C THR A 206 26.25 -2.13 14.44
N GLY A 207 25.21 -1.45 14.00
CA GLY A 207 24.19 -0.84 14.84
C GLY A 207 23.41 -1.86 15.65
N LYS A 208 23.05 -1.47 16.86
CA LYS A 208 22.26 -2.27 17.81
C LYS A 208 20.76 -1.99 17.68
N TYR A 209 20.43 -0.82 17.23
CA TYR A 209 19.08 -0.33 17.00
C TYR A 209 18.92 0.06 15.54
N LEU A 210 17.74 -0.14 14.98
CA LEU A 210 17.41 0.30 13.63
C LEU A 210 16.08 1.06 13.64
N ILE A 211 16.07 2.22 13.02
CA ILE A 211 14.88 3.02 12.74
C ILE A 211 14.70 3.06 11.22
N ASN A 212 13.71 2.32 10.73
CA ASN A 212 13.23 2.45 9.37
C ASN A 212 12.36 3.71 9.26
N LEU A 213 12.48 4.44 8.15
CA LEU A 213 11.84 5.76 7.97
C LEU A 213 10.71 5.75 6.92
N ASP A 214 10.27 4.57 6.57
CA ASP A 214 9.38 4.23 5.46
C ASP A 214 7.90 4.02 5.90
N SER A 215 7.49 4.62 7.01
CA SER A 215 6.09 4.61 7.45
C SER A 215 5.34 5.84 6.97
N GLU A 216 4.03 5.69 6.76
CA GLU A 216 3.19 6.68 6.08
C GLU A 216 2.22 7.44 7.01
N ASP A 217 2.32 7.25 8.32
CA ASP A 217 1.45 7.90 9.30
C ASP A 217 2.22 8.42 10.52
N GLU A 218 2.27 9.73 10.65
CA GLU A 218 2.83 10.40 11.83
C GLU A 218 2.05 10.01 13.09
N GLY A 219 2.78 9.77 14.19
CA GLY A 219 2.19 9.33 15.45
C GLY A 219 2.02 7.82 15.58
N GLN A 220 2.39 7.06 14.57
CA GLN A 220 2.43 5.60 14.59
C GLN A 220 3.88 5.10 14.67
N ILE A 221 4.09 4.04 15.44
CA ILE A 221 5.37 3.34 15.58
C ILE A 221 5.12 1.88 15.23
N PHE A 222 5.58 1.45 14.06
CA PHE A 222 5.45 0.06 13.67
C PHE A 222 6.56 -0.78 14.29
N VAL A 223 6.18 -1.96 14.80
CA VAL A 223 7.06 -2.89 15.55
C VAL A 223 6.97 -4.32 15.04
N SER A 224 6.19 -4.55 13.99
CA SER A 224 5.95 -5.87 13.40
C SER A 224 5.45 -5.72 11.99
N CYS A 225 5.85 -6.62 11.09
CA CYS A 225 5.29 -6.71 9.74
C CYS A 225 5.09 -8.19 9.35
N ALA A 226 4.18 -8.45 8.39
CA ALA A 226 3.98 -9.80 7.88
C ALA A 226 5.02 -10.15 6.81
N GLY A 227 5.47 -11.40 6.81
CA GLY A 227 6.08 -12.04 5.67
C GLY A 227 5.03 -12.58 4.70
N GLY A 228 5.46 -13.02 3.53
CA GLY A 228 4.57 -13.53 2.50
C GLY A 228 5.14 -14.72 1.73
N ILE A 229 4.24 -15.50 1.13
CA ILE A 229 4.53 -16.55 0.14
C ILE A 229 3.42 -16.49 -0.91
N THR A 230 3.80 -16.54 -2.18
CA THR A 230 2.85 -16.70 -3.29
C THR A 230 2.81 -18.18 -3.71
N THR A 231 1.62 -18.68 -3.98
CA THR A 231 1.39 -20.08 -4.36
C THR A 231 0.59 -20.13 -5.66
N ASP A 232 1.23 -20.62 -6.73
CA ASP A 232 0.60 -20.91 -8.02
C ASP A 232 0.12 -22.35 -8.05
N ASN A 233 -1.18 -22.52 -8.35
CA ASN A 233 -1.86 -23.81 -8.39
C ASN A 233 -2.37 -24.04 -9.82
N ILE A 234 -1.75 -24.95 -10.56
CA ILE A 234 -1.95 -25.16 -11.99
C ILE A 234 -2.72 -26.45 -12.24
N PHE A 235 -3.92 -26.34 -12.73
CA PHE A 235 -4.73 -27.47 -13.21
C PHE A 235 -4.55 -27.61 -14.71
N ARG A 236 -3.85 -28.65 -15.15
CA ARG A 236 -3.76 -28.96 -16.58
C ARG A 236 -4.97 -29.74 -17.03
N TYR A 237 -5.49 -29.44 -18.22
CA TYR A 237 -6.63 -30.11 -18.79
C TYR A 237 -6.55 -30.22 -20.31
N LYS A 238 -7.34 -31.12 -20.88
CA LYS A 238 -7.64 -31.16 -22.30
C LYS A 238 -9.03 -30.58 -22.53
N PRO A 239 -9.17 -29.59 -23.46
CA PRO A 239 -10.49 -29.09 -23.80
C PRO A 239 -11.36 -30.21 -24.35
N GLU A 240 -12.61 -30.29 -23.87
CA GLU A 240 -13.62 -31.21 -24.35
C GLU A 240 -14.65 -30.48 -25.23
N GLU A 241 -15.22 -31.18 -26.20
CA GLU A 241 -16.40 -30.68 -26.94
C GLU A 241 -17.57 -30.51 -25.95
N ALA A 242 -18.31 -29.42 -26.13
CA ALA A 242 -19.49 -29.18 -25.32
C ALA A 242 -20.53 -30.29 -25.51
N PRO A 243 -21.12 -30.85 -24.45
CA PRO A 243 -22.16 -31.87 -24.61
C PRO A 243 -23.37 -31.32 -25.36
N LYS A 244 -23.97 -32.14 -26.25
CA LYS A 244 -25.17 -31.75 -26.99
C LYS A 244 -26.34 -31.49 -26.06
N GLY A 245 -27.09 -30.42 -26.33
CA GLY A 245 -28.27 -30.07 -25.52
C GLY A 245 -27.93 -29.30 -24.23
N TYR A 246 -26.74 -28.73 -24.16
CA TYR A 246 -26.35 -27.84 -23.06
C TYR A 246 -26.55 -26.37 -23.42
N PHE A 247 -26.89 -25.58 -22.41
CA PHE A 247 -27.06 -24.13 -22.48
C PHE A 247 -25.91 -23.42 -21.74
N PHE A 248 -25.29 -22.48 -22.43
CA PHE A 248 -24.14 -21.74 -21.91
C PHE A 248 -24.57 -20.43 -21.27
N MET A 249 -24.00 -20.15 -20.10
CA MET A 249 -24.21 -18.92 -19.33
C MET A 249 -22.87 -18.37 -18.86
N GLU A 250 -22.80 -17.03 -18.80
CA GLU A 250 -21.74 -16.27 -18.12
C GLU A 250 -22.32 -15.71 -16.82
N ALA A 251 -21.85 -16.20 -15.67
CA ALA A 251 -22.08 -15.57 -14.38
C ALA A 251 -20.97 -14.58 -14.09
N SER A 252 -21.33 -13.39 -13.61
CA SER A 252 -20.38 -12.34 -13.29
C SER A 252 -20.74 -11.59 -12.01
N VAL A 253 -19.72 -11.08 -11.33
CA VAL A 253 -19.85 -10.13 -10.23
C VAL A 253 -18.87 -8.99 -10.43
N LYS A 254 -19.31 -7.75 -10.12
CA LYS A 254 -18.53 -6.51 -10.17
C LYS A 254 -18.91 -5.61 -8.99
N GLY A 255 -18.08 -4.61 -8.71
CA GLY A 255 -18.41 -3.58 -7.73
C GLY A 255 -18.12 -3.92 -6.28
N PHE A 256 -17.44 -5.04 -5.99
CA PHE A 256 -16.84 -5.23 -4.69
C PHE A 256 -15.73 -4.19 -4.46
N ILE A 257 -15.51 -3.81 -3.21
CA ILE A 257 -14.50 -2.79 -2.86
C ILE A 257 -13.09 -3.31 -3.15
N GLY A 258 -12.83 -4.60 -2.86
CA GLY A 258 -11.50 -5.18 -2.98
C GLY A 258 -10.54 -4.57 -1.95
N GLY A 259 -9.27 -4.42 -2.29
CA GLY A 259 -8.23 -3.80 -1.47
C GLY A 259 -6.98 -4.65 -1.35
N HIS A 260 -6.04 -4.19 -0.53
CA HIS A 260 -4.77 -4.88 -0.30
C HIS A 260 -4.98 -6.18 0.48
N SER A 261 -4.34 -7.29 0.05
CA SER A 261 -4.49 -8.62 0.68
C SER A 261 -3.86 -8.72 2.08
N GLY A 262 -3.13 -7.70 2.52
CA GLY A 262 -2.64 -7.54 3.87
C GLY A 262 -3.56 -6.63 4.69
N ASP A 263 -3.47 -5.33 4.49
CA ASP A 263 -4.09 -4.30 5.35
C ASP A 263 -5.62 -4.29 5.33
N ASP A 264 -6.21 -4.81 4.25
CA ASP A 264 -7.66 -4.85 4.11
C ASP A 264 -8.26 -6.25 4.36
N ILE A 265 -7.44 -7.27 4.62
CA ILE A 265 -7.89 -8.67 4.71
C ILE A 265 -8.88 -8.90 5.86
N ASN A 266 -8.78 -8.13 6.95
CA ASN A 266 -9.66 -8.19 8.11
C ASN A 266 -10.96 -7.39 7.95
N LYS A 267 -11.12 -6.63 6.86
CA LYS A 267 -12.29 -5.76 6.63
C LYS A 267 -13.51 -6.53 6.10
N LYS A 268 -13.45 -7.86 6.09
CA LYS A 268 -14.53 -8.77 5.66
C LYS A 268 -15.06 -8.47 4.25
N ARG A 269 -14.20 -7.98 3.36
CA ARG A 269 -14.58 -7.71 1.97
C ARG A 269 -14.81 -9.01 1.20
N ALA A 270 -15.78 -8.99 0.29
CA ALA A 270 -16.07 -10.12 -0.55
C ALA A 270 -14.93 -10.43 -1.54
N ASN A 271 -14.64 -11.72 -1.71
CA ASN A 271 -13.69 -12.21 -2.71
C ASN A 271 -14.47 -12.82 -3.88
N ALA A 272 -14.37 -12.22 -5.08
CA ALA A 272 -15.14 -12.63 -6.24
C ALA A 272 -14.91 -14.08 -6.67
N ILE A 273 -13.69 -14.62 -6.48
CA ILE A 273 -13.40 -16.04 -6.79
C ILE A 273 -14.16 -16.97 -5.83
N LYS A 274 -14.10 -16.66 -4.53
CA LYS A 274 -14.79 -17.48 -3.51
C LYS A 274 -16.30 -17.44 -3.69
N VAL A 275 -16.86 -16.28 -4.00
CA VAL A 275 -18.29 -16.11 -4.18
C VAL A 275 -18.76 -16.86 -5.44
N LEU A 276 -18.10 -16.70 -6.59
CA LEU A 276 -18.46 -17.46 -7.78
C LEU A 276 -18.24 -18.97 -7.58
N GLY A 277 -17.15 -19.36 -6.91
CA GLY A 277 -16.87 -20.76 -6.57
C GLY A 277 -17.93 -21.42 -5.72
N ARG A 278 -18.47 -20.69 -4.73
CA ARG A 278 -19.56 -21.17 -3.85
C ARG A 278 -20.83 -21.46 -4.66
N PHE A 279 -21.18 -20.61 -5.62
CA PHE A 279 -22.30 -20.86 -6.51
C PHE A 279 -22.07 -22.12 -7.37
N LEU A 280 -20.92 -22.23 -8.01
CA LEU A 280 -20.58 -23.40 -8.84
C LEU A 280 -20.57 -24.69 -8.01
N TYR A 281 -20.06 -24.65 -6.78
CA TYR A 281 -20.07 -25.79 -5.87
C TYR A 281 -21.49 -26.25 -5.52
N MET A 282 -22.41 -25.32 -5.29
CA MET A 282 -23.81 -25.65 -5.02
C MET A 282 -24.45 -26.32 -6.26
N GLU A 283 -24.21 -25.77 -7.45
CA GLU A 283 -24.85 -26.28 -8.68
C GLU A 283 -24.24 -27.59 -9.16
N GLN A 284 -22.90 -27.79 -9.09
CA GLN A 284 -22.28 -29.05 -9.52
C GLN A 284 -22.70 -30.27 -8.67
N ASN A 285 -23.22 -30.05 -7.46
CA ASN A 285 -23.75 -31.11 -6.61
C ASN A 285 -25.22 -31.48 -6.92
N LYS A 286 -25.91 -30.65 -7.72
CA LYS A 286 -27.31 -30.87 -8.12
C LYS A 286 -27.43 -31.42 -9.55
N LEU A 287 -26.53 -30.99 -10.45
CA LEU A 287 -26.65 -31.24 -11.88
C LEU A 287 -25.30 -31.40 -12.56
N ASP A 288 -25.27 -31.83 -13.82
CA ASP A 288 -24.09 -31.95 -14.64
C ASP A 288 -23.66 -30.57 -15.17
N LEU A 289 -22.86 -29.86 -14.38
CA LEU A 289 -22.29 -28.56 -14.72
C LEU A 289 -20.94 -28.73 -15.44
N ARG A 290 -20.71 -27.94 -16.51
CA ARG A 290 -19.48 -27.93 -17.27
C ARG A 290 -18.91 -26.52 -17.29
N ILE A 291 -17.66 -26.32 -16.86
CA ILE A 291 -16.97 -25.03 -16.90
C ILE A 291 -16.23 -24.89 -18.21
N ALA A 292 -16.37 -23.74 -18.85
CA ALA A 292 -15.63 -23.40 -20.07
C ALA A 292 -14.49 -22.41 -19.79
N GLU A 293 -14.74 -21.41 -18.93
CA GLU A 293 -13.77 -20.34 -18.67
C GLU A 293 -14.04 -19.73 -17.30
N TRP A 294 -12.97 -19.41 -16.54
CA TRP A 294 -13.09 -18.68 -15.27
C TRP A 294 -11.95 -17.67 -15.15
N ASN A 295 -12.29 -16.38 -15.07
CA ASN A 295 -11.34 -15.29 -14.95
C ASN A 295 -11.79 -14.31 -13.86
N SER A 296 -10.92 -14.07 -12.86
CA SER A 296 -11.17 -13.17 -11.75
C SER A 296 -9.86 -12.72 -11.10
N GLY A 297 -9.86 -11.53 -10.52
CA GLY A 297 -8.66 -10.93 -9.91
C GLY A 297 -7.62 -10.48 -10.96
N LYS A 298 -6.65 -9.66 -10.55
CA LYS A 298 -5.61 -9.11 -11.43
C LYS A 298 -4.22 -9.22 -10.84
N MET A 299 -4.10 -8.98 -9.54
CA MET A 299 -2.85 -8.91 -8.78
C MET A 299 -2.89 -9.93 -7.64
N ASP A 300 -1.77 -10.52 -7.33
CA ASP A 300 -1.57 -11.49 -6.23
C ASP A 300 -1.74 -10.86 -4.84
N ASN A 301 -1.40 -9.59 -4.70
CA ASN A 301 -1.51 -8.81 -3.47
C ASN A 301 -2.85 -8.07 -3.30
N ALA A 302 -3.86 -8.36 -4.13
CA ALA A 302 -5.17 -7.71 -4.07
C ALA A 302 -6.33 -8.70 -3.83
N ILE A 303 -7.34 -8.27 -3.08
CA ILE A 303 -8.60 -9.00 -2.92
C ILE A 303 -9.41 -8.86 -4.22
N PRO A 304 -9.79 -9.96 -4.91
CA PRO A 304 -10.51 -9.90 -6.17
C PRO A 304 -11.87 -9.22 -6.04
N ARG A 305 -12.03 -8.07 -6.69
CA ARG A 305 -13.26 -7.23 -6.62
C ARG A 305 -14.25 -7.49 -7.76
N ASP A 306 -13.81 -8.20 -8.78
CA ASP A 306 -14.62 -8.58 -9.94
C ASP A 306 -14.23 -9.97 -10.46
N GLY A 307 -15.13 -10.62 -11.18
CA GLY A 307 -14.89 -11.91 -11.79
C GLY A 307 -16.02 -12.37 -12.66
N LYS A 308 -15.70 -13.31 -13.52
CA LYS A 308 -16.67 -13.99 -14.38
C LYS A 308 -16.32 -15.46 -14.60
N VAL A 309 -17.33 -16.28 -14.73
CA VAL A 309 -17.20 -17.68 -15.07
C VAL A 309 -18.21 -18.04 -16.16
N ILE A 310 -17.77 -18.75 -17.19
CA ILE A 310 -18.61 -19.29 -18.24
C ILE A 310 -18.77 -20.78 -17.99
N PHE A 311 -20.02 -21.22 -17.90
CA PHE A 311 -20.37 -22.60 -17.65
C PHE A 311 -21.58 -23.02 -18.48
N ALA A 312 -21.78 -24.31 -18.61
CA ALA A 312 -22.90 -24.89 -19.32
C ALA A 312 -23.62 -25.92 -18.46
N VAL A 313 -24.94 -25.98 -18.61
CA VAL A 313 -25.83 -26.92 -17.92
C VAL A 313 -26.80 -27.55 -18.92
N PRO A 314 -27.39 -28.74 -18.65
CA PRO A 314 -28.44 -29.29 -19.52
C PRO A 314 -29.53 -28.25 -19.77
N MET A 315 -30.02 -28.15 -21.02
CA MET A 315 -31.04 -27.17 -21.41
C MET A 315 -32.30 -27.25 -20.53
N ALA A 316 -32.65 -28.44 -20.05
CA ALA A 316 -33.80 -28.63 -19.14
C ALA A 316 -33.62 -27.91 -17.80
N GLU A 317 -32.38 -27.72 -17.33
CA GLU A 317 -32.07 -27.12 -16.03
C GLU A 317 -31.85 -25.59 -16.08
N LYS A 318 -31.92 -25.02 -17.28
CA LYS A 318 -31.63 -23.60 -17.52
C LYS A 318 -32.39 -22.65 -16.59
N GLU A 319 -33.71 -22.84 -16.46
CA GLU A 319 -34.53 -21.94 -15.66
C GLU A 319 -34.38 -22.20 -14.15
N THR A 320 -34.09 -23.44 -13.75
CA THR A 320 -33.74 -23.80 -12.37
C THR A 320 -32.48 -23.06 -11.94
N VAL A 321 -31.40 -23.11 -12.75
CA VAL A 321 -30.12 -22.43 -12.46
C VAL A 321 -30.29 -20.92 -12.38
N LYS A 322 -31.12 -20.31 -13.22
CA LYS A 322 -31.41 -18.86 -13.15
C LYS A 322 -32.15 -18.50 -11.85
N ALA A 323 -33.10 -19.33 -11.45
CA ALA A 323 -33.81 -19.12 -10.18
C ALA A 323 -32.84 -19.25 -8.98
N ASP A 324 -32.02 -20.30 -8.99
CA ASP A 324 -31.01 -20.53 -7.95
C ASP A 324 -29.98 -19.37 -7.89
N TRP A 325 -29.55 -18.84 -9.04
CA TRP A 325 -28.69 -17.66 -9.11
C TRP A 325 -29.30 -16.43 -8.43
N ASN A 326 -30.58 -16.14 -8.75
CA ASN A 326 -31.28 -15.00 -8.15
C ASN A 326 -31.46 -15.13 -6.63
N ILE A 327 -31.66 -16.33 -6.13
CA ILE A 327 -31.77 -16.61 -4.68
C ILE A 327 -30.36 -16.46 -4.05
N TYR A 328 -29.36 -17.05 -4.69
CA TYR A 328 -27.98 -17.04 -4.23
C TYR A 328 -27.42 -15.61 -4.11
N THR A 329 -27.56 -14.80 -5.16
CA THR A 329 -27.02 -13.43 -5.17
C THR A 329 -27.64 -12.55 -4.09
N LYS A 330 -28.95 -12.65 -3.85
CA LYS A 330 -29.62 -11.96 -2.74
C LYS A 330 -29.05 -12.33 -1.37
N GLY A 331 -28.76 -13.60 -1.15
CA GLY A 331 -28.13 -14.06 0.08
C GLY A 331 -26.72 -13.49 0.26
N VAL A 332 -25.96 -13.41 -0.83
CA VAL A 332 -24.60 -12.81 -0.81
C VAL A 332 -24.66 -11.30 -0.62
N GLU A 333 -25.60 -10.61 -1.26
CA GLU A 333 -25.83 -9.17 -1.04
C GLU A 333 -26.16 -8.88 0.45
N GLU A 334 -26.98 -9.70 1.08
CA GLU A 334 -27.27 -9.58 2.51
C GLU A 334 -26.03 -9.85 3.38
N GLU A 335 -25.22 -10.87 3.04
CA GLU A 335 -23.99 -11.24 3.75
C GLU A 335 -22.95 -10.10 3.75
N TYR A 336 -22.81 -9.37 2.62
CA TYR A 336 -21.80 -8.33 2.41
C TYR A 336 -22.37 -6.90 2.33
N HIS A 337 -23.61 -6.66 2.76
CA HIS A 337 -24.29 -5.37 2.62
C HIS A 337 -23.54 -4.17 3.25
N VAL A 338 -22.69 -4.41 4.26
CA VAL A 338 -21.88 -3.37 4.91
C VAL A 338 -20.55 -3.17 4.20
N SER A 339 -19.87 -4.26 3.87
CA SER A 339 -18.51 -4.20 3.29
C SER A 339 -18.51 -3.94 1.78
N ASP A 340 -19.54 -4.40 1.06
CA ASP A 340 -19.61 -4.34 -0.40
C ASP A 340 -21.01 -3.95 -0.91
N PRO A 341 -21.54 -2.78 -0.52
CA PRO A 341 -22.94 -2.38 -0.76
C PRO A 341 -23.28 -2.12 -2.23
N SER A 342 -22.29 -2.05 -3.11
CA SER A 342 -22.46 -1.66 -4.53
C SER A 342 -22.22 -2.84 -5.49
N SER A 343 -22.35 -4.08 -5.03
CA SER A 343 -22.17 -5.26 -5.88
C SER A 343 -23.19 -5.33 -7.02
N VAL A 344 -22.73 -5.71 -8.20
CA VAL A 344 -23.55 -5.89 -9.41
C VAL A 344 -23.36 -7.30 -9.94
N TRP A 345 -24.45 -8.00 -10.13
CA TRP A 345 -24.51 -9.41 -10.53
C TRP A 345 -25.08 -9.58 -11.92
N GLY A 346 -24.46 -10.44 -12.73
CA GLY A 346 -24.91 -10.79 -14.07
C GLY A 346 -25.03 -12.29 -14.25
N LEU A 347 -26.06 -12.73 -14.97
CA LEU A 347 -26.17 -14.09 -15.52
C LEU A 347 -26.76 -14.00 -16.92
N GLU A 348 -25.89 -14.07 -17.92
CA GLU A 348 -26.25 -13.86 -19.30
C GLU A 348 -26.03 -15.12 -20.15
N SER A 349 -26.82 -15.30 -21.22
CA SER A 349 -26.56 -16.36 -22.20
C SER A 349 -25.34 -16.02 -23.04
N THR A 350 -24.54 -17.03 -23.37
CA THR A 350 -23.36 -16.86 -24.20
C THR A 350 -23.23 -18.00 -25.23
N ASP A 351 -22.31 -17.84 -26.18
CA ASP A 351 -22.08 -18.81 -27.25
C ASP A 351 -21.44 -20.10 -26.72
N THR A 352 -21.74 -21.20 -27.41
CA THR A 352 -21.14 -22.52 -27.17
C THR A 352 -19.65 -22.48 -27.50
N ARG A 353 -18.86 -23.09 -26.57
CA ARG A 353 -17.42 -23.21 -26.70
C ARG A 353 -16.92 -24.52 -26.08
N PRO A 354 -15.66 -24.93 -26.31
CA PRO A 354 -15.05 -26.04 -25.61
C PRO A 354 -15.12 -25.84 -24.09
N VAL A 355 -15.25 -26.93 -23.35
CA VAL A 355 -15.30 -26.94 -21.88
C VAL A 355 -14.04 -27.59 -21.30
N ILE A 356 -13.71 -27.25 -20.07
CA ILE A 356 -12.67 -27.90 -19.29
C ILE A 356 -13.07 -29.35 -19.01
N GLU A 357 -12.13 -30.28 -19.06
CA GLU A 357 -12.34 -31.69 -18.69
C GLU A 357 -13.12 -31.78 -17.37
N LYS A 358 -14.19 -32.58 -17.39
CA LYS A 358 -15.21 -32.58 -16.31
C LYS A 358 -14.61 -32.80 -14.93
N GLU A 359 -13.70 -33.75 -14.79
CA GLU A 359 -13.13 -34.10 -13.48
C GLU A 359 -12.22 -32.98 -12.98
N VAL A 360 -11.40 -32.37 -13.85
CA VAL A 360 -10.55 -31.23 -13.52
C VAL A 360 -11.39 -30.04 -13.08
N ALA A 361 -12.45 -29.69 -13.83
CA ALA A 361 -13.35 -28.60 -13.48
C ALA A 361 -14.03 -28.83 -12.12
N ARG A 362 -14.50 -30.07 -11.87
CA ARG A 362 -15.11 -30.44 -10.59
C ARG A 362 -14.14 -30.29 -9.42
N ASN A 363 -12.92 -30.79 -9.58
CA ASN A 363 -11.89 -30.75 -8.56
C ASN A 363 -11.43 -29.31 -8.28
N LEU A 364 -11.31 -28.47 -9.32
CA LEU A 364 -11.06 -27.03 -9.17
C LEU A 364 -12.12 -26.35 -8.30
N VAL A 365 -13.41 -26.58 -8.58
CA VAL A 365 -14.50 -26.00 -7.79
C VAL A 365 -14.47 -26.50 -6.34
N MET A 366 -14.16 -27.77 -6.12
CA MET A 366 -13.98 -28.34 -4.79
C MET A 366 -12.83 -27.67 -4.04
N ALA A 367 -11.70 -27.47 -4.70
CA ALA A 367 -10.53 -26.80 -4.13
C ALA A 367 -10.84 -25.33 -3.77
N ILE A 368 -11.45 -24.56 -4.69
CA ILE A 368 -11.85 -23.17 -4.44
C ILE A 368 -12.84 -23.08 -3.27
N GLN A 369 -13.75 -24.04 -3.12
CA GLN A 369 -14.67 -24.07 -1.99
C GLN A 369 -13.94 -24.37 -0.68
N ALA A 370 -13.02 -25.35 -0.67
CA ALA A 370 -12.36 -25.86 0.52
C ALA A 370 -11.21 -24.98 1.02
N VAL A 371 -10.49 -24.31 0.10
CA VAL A 371 -9.28 -23.55 0.42
C VAL A 371 -9.56 -22.38 1.36
N ASP A 372 -8.70 -22.20 2.35
CA ASP A 372 -8.76 -21.07 3.28
C ASP A 372 -8.58 -19.72 2.57
N ASN A 373 -9.37 -18.72 2.98
CA ASN A 373 -9.34 -17.36 2.47
C ASN A 373 -9.78 -16.35 3.52
N GLY A 374 -9.08 -15.26 3.64
CA GLY A 374 -9.32 -14.22 4.65
C GLY A 374 -8.38 -14.33 5.84
N PRO A 375 -8.65 -13.62 6.95
CA PRO A 375 -7.90 -13.73 8.19
C PRO A 375 -8.19 -15.07 8.87
N LEU A 376 -7.14 -15.76 9.34
CA LEU A 376 -7.26 -17.05 10.01
C LEU A 376 -6.99 -16.94 11.52
N THR A 377 -5.93 -16.24 11.90
CA THR A 377 -5.56 -16.04 13.30
C THR A 377 -5.16 -14.59 13.55
N ASN A 378 -5.35 -14.13 14.78
CA ASN A 378 -4.82 -12.85 15.25
C ASN A 378 -3.56 -13.05 16.08
N CYS A 379 -2.73 -11.99 16.20
CA CYS A 379 -1.54 -11.99 17.01
C CYS A 379 -1.86 -12.34 18.47
N GLN A 380 -0.98 -13.13 19.08
CA GLN A 380 -1.13 -13.56 20.48
C GLN A 380 -0.63 -12.52 21.48
N ASP A 381 0.27 -11.62 21.06
CA ASP A 381 0.76 -10.53 21.89
C ASP A 381 -0.38 -9.54 22.17
N GLU A 382 -0.60 -9.21 23.46
CA GLU A 382 -1.72 -8.36 23.89
C GLU A 382 -1.73 -7.00 23.18
N ALA A 383 -0.54 -6.41 22.98
CA ALA A 383 -0.39 -5.13 22.28
C ALA A 383 -0.79 -5.18 20.80
N LEU A 384 -0.72 -6.34 20.16
CA LEU A 384 -1.04 -6.56 18.74
C LEU A 384 -2.26 -7.48 18.52
N ALA A 385 -3.04 -7.78 19.55
CA ALA A 385 -4.18 -8.72 19.46
C ALA A 385 -5.26 -8.29 18.45
N TYR A 386 -5.32 -7.02 18.08
CA TYR A 386 -6.19 -6.49 17.02
C TYR A 386 -5.71 -6.87 15.61
N MET A 387 -4.41 -7.15 15.44
CA MET A 387 -3.76 -7.41 14.16
C MET A 387 -3.96 -8.86 13.73
N VAL A 388 -4.17 -9.09 12.45
CA VAL A 388 -4.11 -10.42 11.85
C VAL A 388 -2.67 -10.95 11.94
N GLU A 389 -2.50 -12.17 12.47
CA GLU A 389 -1.22 -12.87 12.46
C GLU A 389 -1.02 -13.60 11.13
N THR A 390 -2.03 -14.43 10.75
CA THR A 390 -1.95 -15.29 9.57
C THR A 390 -3.20 -15.13 8.71
N SER A 391 -2.99 -14.98 7.41
CA SER A 391 -4.06 -14.89 6.41
C SER A 391 -3.74 -15.63 5.12
N SER A 392 -4.76 -15.85 4.30
CA SER A 392 -4.66 -16.31 2.93
C SER A 392 -5.61 -15.52 2.04
N ASN A 393 -5.20 -15.22 0.81
CA ASN A 393 -6.04 -14.58 -0.21
C ASN A 393 -5.97 -15.37 -1.51
N VAL A 394 -7.08 -15.93 -1.96
CA VAL A 394 -7.21 -16.49 -3.31
C VAL A 394 -7.34 -15.29 -4.27
N ALA A 395 -6.24 -14.91 -4.90
CA ALA A 395 -6.07 -13.61 -5.54
C ALA A 395 -6.44 -13.57 -7.02
N VAL A 396 -6.08 -14.61 -7.76
CA VAL A 396 -6.27 -14.66 -9.22
C VAL A 396 -6.72 -16.04 -9.64
N ILE A 397 -7.63 -16.08 -10.61
CA ILE A 397 -7.93 -17.30 -11.39
C ILE A 397 -7.91 -16.93 -12.87
N ARG A 398 -7.22 -17.72 -13.69
CA ARG A 398 -7.09 -17.52 -15.14
C ARG A 398 -7.20 -18.82 -15.89
N THR A 399 -8.09 -18.85 -16.87
CA THR A 399 -8.21 -19.94 -17.83
C THR A 399 -7.35 -19.64 -19.05
N GLU A 400 -6.48 -20.55 -19.38
CA GLU A 400 -5.66 -20.58 -20.59
C GLU A 400 -6.06 -21.78 -21.47
N LYS A 401 -5.39 -21.98 -22.61
CA LYS A 401 -5.78 -22.99 -23.60
C LYS A 401 -5.79 -24.44 -23.05
N ASP A 402 -4.83 -24.78 -22.18
CA ASP A 402 -4.55 -26.14 -21.71
C ASP A 402 -4.38 -26.21 -20.18
N ARG A 403 -4.62 -25.11 -19.50
CA ARG A 403 -4.51 -25.03 -18.05
C ARG A 403 -5.39 -23.93 -17.47
N ILE A 404 -5.67 -24.06 -16.20
CA ILE A 404 -6.22 -23.00 -15.37
C ILE A 404 -5.30 -22.79 -14.18
N THR A 405 -4.91 -21.55 -13.94
CA THR A 405 -4.01 -21.18 -12.85
C THR A 405 -4.80 -20.45 -11.76
N VAL A 406 -4.63 -20.87 -10.52
CA VAL A 406 -5.14 -20.19 -9.32
C VAL A 406 -3.95 -19.69 -8.52
N VAL A 407 -3.84 -18.37 -8.34
CA VAL A 407 -2.79 -17.75 -7.51
C VAL A 407 -3.37 -17.44 -6.13
N ALA A 408 -2.69 -17.86 -5.10
CA ALA A 408 -3.03 -17.55 -3.72
C ALA A 408 -1.82 -16.93 -3.00
N SER A 409 -2.05 -15.92 -2.18
CA SER A 409 -1.04 -15.20 -1.40
C SER A 409 -1.29 -15.44 0.08
N GLN A 410 -0.27 -15.91 0.80
CA GLN A 410 -0.31 -16.18 2.24
C GLN A 410 0.57 -15.17 2.97
N ARG A 411 0.12 -14.70 4.13
CA ARG A 411 0.86 -13.77 4.96
C ARG A 411 0.86 -14.21 6.42
N SER A 412 1.99 -13.98 7.10
CA SER A 412 2.09 -14.11 8.57
C SER A 412 3.32 -13.37 9.09
N ASN A 413 3.25 -12.79 10.29
CA ASN A 413 4.42 -12.28 11.00
C ASN A 413 5.15 -13.36 11.81
N VAL A 414 4.68 -14.61 11.74
CA VAL A 414 5.31 -15.78 12.37
C VAL A 414 5.75 -16.77 11.29
N ALA A 415 7.04 -16.93 11.10
CA ALA A 415 7.64 -17.72 10.00
C ALA A 415 7.10 -19.17 9.93
N SER A 416 6.96 -19.85 11.06
CA SER A 416 6.42 -21.22 11.10
C SER A 416 4.93 -21.28 10.73
N ALA A 417 4.14 -20.26 11.11
CA ALA A 417 2.73 -20.16 10.75
C ALA A 417 2.57 -19.85 9.26
N LEU A 418 3.42 -18.97 8.69
CA LEU A 418 3.48 -18.68 7.26
C LEU A 418 3.73 -19.94 6.45
N THR A 419 4.78 -20.70 6.82
CA THR A 419 5.12 -21.97 6.16
C THR A 419 3.98 -22.98 6.28
N ASN A 420 3.37 -23.11 7.45
CA ASN A 420 2.23 -24.00 7.65
C ASN A 420 1.04 -23.62 6.79
N MET A 421 0.71 -22.31 6.70
CA MET A 421 -0.38 -21.83 5.86
C MET A 421 -0.13 -22.13 4.38
N ALA A 422 1.06 -21.82 3.88
CA ALA A 422 1.44 -22.13 2.50
C ALA A 422 1.35 -23.63 2.19
N ASN A 423 1.80 -24.49 3.13
CA ASN A 423 1.66 -25.94 3.00
C ASN A 423 0.19 -26.41 3.05
N THR A 424 -0.66 -25.75 3.81
CA THR A 424 -2.11 -26.04 3.83
C THR A 424 -2.76 -25.74 2.47
N ILE A 425 -2.43 -24.59 1.87
CA ILE A 425 -2.87 -24.23 0.52
C ILE A 425 -2.36 -25.25 -0.49
N LYS A 426 -1.06 -25.56 -0.46
CA LYS A 426 -0.42 -26.57 -1.33
C LYS A 426 -1.14 -27.93 -1.22
N ALA A 427 -1.32 -28.44 -0.01
CA ALA A 427 -1.99 -29.73 0.20
C ALA A 427 -3.43 -29.74 -0.33
N CYS A 428 -4.19 -28.66 -0.13
CA CYS A 428 -5.55 -28.52 -0.64
C CYS A 428 -5.61 -28.65 -2.16
N PHE A 429 -4.74 -27.95 -2.88
CA PHE A 429 -4.72 -27.95 -4.34
C PHE A 429 -4.08 -29.23 -4.92
N GLU A 430 -3.05 -29.79 -4.29
CA GLU A 430 -2.48 -31.09 -4.70
C GLU A 430 -3.49 -32.23 -4.57
N LEU A 431 -4.28 -32.27 -3.48
CA LEU A 431 -5.39 -33.23 -3.32
C LEU A 431 -6.45 -33.10 -4.43
N ALA A 432 -6.62 -31.92 -4.99
CA ALA A 432 -7.50 -31.66 -6.12
C ALA A 432 -6.85 -31.95 -7.50
N GLY A 433 -5.58 -32.34 -7.52
CA GLY A 433 -4.84 -32.70 -8.74
C GLY A 433 -4.10 -31.55 -9.42
N ALA A 434 -3.85 -30.43 -8.75
CA ALA A 434 -3.06 -29.33 -9.28
C ALA A 434 -1.54 -29.60 -9.14
N GLU A 435 -0.74 -29.06 -10.06
CA GLU A 435 0.68 -28.80 -9.86
C GLU A 435 0.83 -27.54 -9.03
N VAL A 436 1.64 -27.56 -7.95
CA VAL A 436 1.74 -26.41 -7.04
C VAL A 436 3.17 -25.91 -6.95
N HIS A 437 3.34 -24.59 -7.14
CA HIS A 437 4.62 -23.89 -7.06
C HIS A 437 4.51 -22.76 -6.03
N GLN A 438 5.41 -22.78 -5.03
CA GLN A 438 5.56 -21.72 -4.03
C GLN A 438 6.77 -20.87 -4.39
N HIS A 439 6.61 -19.52 -4.37
CA HIS A 439 7.65 -18.58 -4.78
C HIS A 439 7.47 -17.23 -4.08
N ASP A 440 8.38 -16.29 -4.32
CA ASP A 440 8.40 -14.93 -3.77
C ASP A 440 8.23 -14.90 -2.25
N GLN A 441 8.92 -15.84 -1.58
CA GLN A 441 8.91 -15.89 -0.12
C GLN A 441 9.78 -14.79 0.46
N TYR A 442 9.21 -14.02 1.39
CA TYR A 442 9.93 -13.07 2.23
C TYR A 442 9.51 -13.24 3.71
N PRO A 443 10.44 -13.00 4.67
CA PRO A 443 10.17 -13.18 6.09
C PRO A 443 9.34 -12.04 6.67
N GLY A 444 8.62 -12.32 7.74
CA GLY A 444 8.00 -11.31 8.59
C GLY A 444 8.95 -10.81 9.67
N TRP A 445 8.59 -9.70 10.28
CA TRP A 445 9.26 -9.13 11.43
C TRP A 445 8.35 -9.22 12.66
N LYS A 446 8.80 -9.98 13.67
CA LYS A 446 8.05 -10.16 14.91
C LYS A 446 8.42 -9.09 15.92
N MET A 447 7.41 -8.53 16.60
CA MET A 447 7.59 -7.57 17.69
C MET A 447 8.52 -8.10 18.80
N ASN A 448 9.44 -7.25 19.25
CA ASN A 448 10.21 -7.46 20.48
C ASN A 448 9.48 -6.81 21.67
N PRO A 449 8.82 -7.56 22.57
CA PRO A 449 8.05 -6.99 23.67
C PRO A 449 8.93 -6.25 24.71
N ASN A 450 10.24 -6.48 24.66
CA ASN A 450 11.22 -5.85 25.54
C ASN A 450 12.05 -4.76 24.84
N SER A 451 11.62 -4.29 23.65
CA SER A 451 12.33 -3.26 22.90
C SER A 451 12.63 -2.04 23.76
N LYS A 452 13.92 -1.71 23.86
CA LYS A 452 14.39 -0.47 24.48
C LYS A 452 14.19 0.72 23.56
N LEU A 453 14.39 0.49 22.26
CA LEU A 453 14.19 1.50 21.22
C LEU A 453 12.75 2.03 21.25
N VAL A 454 11.77 1.14 21.20
CA VAL A 454 10.33 1.50 21.22
C VAL A 454 9.95 2.22 22.52
N LYS A 455 10.46 1.77 23.67
CA LYS A 455 10.21 2.47 24.95
C LYS A 455 10.71 3.92 24.93
N VAL A 456 11.94 4.14 24.46
CA VAL A 456 12.50 5.50 24.33
C VAL A 456 11.67 6.31 23.32
N ALA A 457 11.32 5.74 22.17
CA ALA A 457 10.53 6.43 21.15
C ALA A 457 9.15 6.88 21.68
N VAL A 458 8.44 6.00 22.40
CA VAL A 458 7.14 6.33 23.01
C VAL A 458 7.28 7.43 24.06
N GLU A 459 8.30 7.35 24.92
CA GLU A 459 8.53 8.36 25.97
C GLU A 459 8.86 9.73 25.37
N GLU A 460 9.74 9.79 24.36
CA GLU A 460 10.12 11.04 23.72
C GLU A 460 8.97 11.65 22.91
N TYR A 461 8.17 10.83 22.22
CA TYR A 461 6.98 11.31 21.54
C TYR A 461 5.99 11.98 22.50
N LYS A 462 5.72 11.32 23.64
CA LYS A 462 4.85 11.89 24.71
C LYS A 462 5.38 13.22 25.25
N LYS A 463 6.69 13.33 25.46
CA LYS A 463 7.31 14.57 25.96
C LYS A 463 7.21 15.71 24.95
N LEU A 464 7.41 15.43 23.66
CA LEU A 464 7.38 16.43 22.59
C LEU A 464 5.97 16.93 22.28
N PHE A 465 5.02 16.03 22.18
CA PHE A 465 3.71 16.34 21.60
C PHE A 465 2.55 16.27 22.58
N ASN A 466 2.80 15.85 23.83
CA ASN A 466 1.78 15.62 24.86
C ASN A 466 0.64 14.69 24.36
N LYS A 467 1.01 13.69 23.54
CA LYS A 467 0.14 12.67 22.96
C LYS A 467 0.79 11.30 23.12
N GLU A 468 -0.01 10.26 23.17
CA GLU A 468 0.46 8.88 23.11
C GLU A 468 0.58 8.48 21.63
N PRO A 469 1.75 7.95 21.17
CA PRO A 469 1.83 7.37 19.84
C PRO A 469 1.15 6.01 19.83
N GLU A 470 0.67 5.58 18.67
CA GLU A 470 0.14 4.24 18.47
C GLU A 470 1.29 3.28 18.16
N VAL A 471 1.47 2.23 18.98
CA VAL A 471 2.43 1.15 18.71
C VAL A 471 1.70 0.05 17.97
N LEU A 472 2.07 -0.18 16.71
CA LEU A 472 1.30 -0.97 15.76
C LEU A 472 2.14 -2.05 15.09
N GLY A 473 1.47 -3.09 14.60
CA GLY A 473 1.99 -3.98 13.58
C GLY A 473 1.21 -3.80 12.28
N ILE A 474 1.86 -4.06 11.16
CA ILE A 474 1.24 -4.03 9.84
C ILE A 474 1.18 -5.44 9.24
N HIS A 475 0.05 -5.80 8.64
CA HIS A 475 -0.10 -7.10 7.97
C HIS A 475 0.31 -7.04 6.48
N ALA A 476 1.29 -6.20 6.17
CA ALA A 476 1.99 -6.05 4.90
C ALA A 476 3.48 -6.33 5.07
N GLY A 477 4.25 -6.39 3.98
CA GLY A 477 5.71 -6.50 4.03
C GLY A 477 6.37 -5.16 4.34
N LEU A 478 7.53 -5.21 5.01
CA LEU A 478 8.48 -4.11 5.15
C LEU A 478 9.88 -4.69 5.02
N GLU A 479 10.86 -3.92 4.57
CA GLU A 479 12.27 -4.34 4.53
C GLU A 479 12.78 -4.81 5.90
N CYS A 480 12.19 -4.31 6.99
CA CYS A 480 12.45 -4.76 8.35
C CYS A 480 12.32 -6.29 8.52
N GLY A 481 11.44 -6.96 7.77
CA GLY A 481 11.32 -8.41 7.77
C GLY A 481 12.62 -9.08 7.33
N LEU A 482 13.15 -8.71 6.17
CA LEU A 482 14.40 -9.22 5.60
C LEU A 482 15.63 -8.84 6.44
N ILE A 483 15.65 -7.60 6.93
CA ILE A 483 16.73 -7.14 7.80
C ILE A 483 16.74 -7.93 9.10
N SER A 484 15.56 -8.24 9.70
CA SER A 484 15.47 -9.01 10.94
C SER A 484 15.99 -10.44 10.80
N GLU A 485 15.81 -11.05 9.63
CA GLU A 485 16.35 -12.39 9.35
C GLU A 485 17.88 -12.39 9.33
N LYS A 486 18.50 -11.37 8.72
CA LYS A 486 19.95 -11.22 8.59
C LYS A 486 20.62 -10.67 9.83
N TYR A 487 19.90 -9.85 10.59
CA TYR A 487 20.37 -9.18 11.80
C TYR A 487 19.42 -9.45 12.99
N PRO A 488 19.31 -10.71 13.46
CA PRO A 488 18.28 -11.11 14.43
C PRO A 488 18.41 -10.48 15.82
N ASN A 489 19.54 -9.82 16.11
CA ASN A 489 19.80 -9.15 17.37
C ASN A 489 19.61 -7.62 17.33
N VAL A 490 19.23 -7.08 16.19
CA VAL A 490 18.94 -5.64 16.04
C VAL A 490 17.52 -5.36 16.51
N ASP A 491 17.38 -4.43 17.45
CA ASP A 491 16.09 -3.97 17.94
C ASP A 491 15.56 -2.88 16.99
N MET A 492 14.37 -3.05 16.43
CA MET A 492 13.91 -2.24 15.30
C MET A 492 12.55 -1.60 15.56
N MET A 493 12.32 -0.46 14.92
CA MET A 493 11.01 0.17 14.74
C MET A 493 10.95 0.88 13.37
N SER A 494 9.72 1.17 12.90
CA SER A 494 9.51 2.02 11.74
C SER A 494 8.62 3.21 12.11
N ILE A 495 8.99 4.39 11.61
CA ILE A 495 8.26 5.66 11.77
C ILE A 495 8.32 6.45 10.46
N GLY A 496 7.38 7.37 10.25
CA GLY A 496 7.39 8.24 9.08
C GLY A 496 6.35 9.36 9.16
N PRO A 497 6.41 10.34 8.25
CA PRO A 497 5.43 11.41 8.17
C PRO A 497 4.13 10.94 7.52
N THR A 498 3.10 11.77 7.56
CA THR A 498 1.83 11.42 6.92
C THR A 498 1.91 11.59 5.41
N LEU A 499 1.88 10.47 4.69
CA LEU A 499 1.73 10.36 3.25
C LEU A 499 0.32 9.92 2.89
N ARG A 500 -0.15 10.27 1.71
CA ARG A 500 -1.43 9.80 1.17
C ARG A 500 -1.34 9.60 -0.33
N PHE A 501 -2.06 8.59 -0.80
CA PHE A 501 -2.12 8.21 -2.21
C PHE A 501 -0.74 7.88 -2.80
N VAL A 502 0.14 7.28 -1.99
CA VAL A 502 1.43 6.76 -2.46
C VAL A 502 1.23 5.85 -3.68
N HIS A 503 2.24 5.75 -4.53
CA HIS A 503 2.21 4.99 -5.79
C HIS A 503 1.21 5.50 -6.83
N THR A 504 0.67 6.72 -6.67
CA THR A 504 -0.22 7.36 -7.63
C THR A 504 0.19 8.81 -7.93
N PRO A 505 -0.28 9.41 -9.05
CA PRO A 505 -0.02 10.81 -9.35
C PRO A 505 -0.66 11.82 -8.37
N GLU A 506 -1.49 11.37 -7.44
CA GLU A 506 -2.06 12.16 -6.36
C GLU A 506 -1.24 12.07 -5.06
N GLU A 507 -0.09 11.41 -5.08
CA GLU A 507 0.80 11.28 -3.92
C GLU A 507 1.11 12.63 -3.29
N ARG A 508 1.02 12.70 -1.95
CA ARG A 508 1.21 13.93 -1.20
C ARG A 508 1.72 13.70 0.22
N LEU A 509 2.57 14.59 0.69
CA LEU A 509 3.17 14.63 2.03
C LEU A 509 2.53 15.77 2.85
N LEU A 510 2.04 15.47 4.04
CA LEU A 510 1.53 16.49 4.98
C LEU A 510 2.71 17.22 5.65
N ILE A 511 3.01 18.43 5.21
CA ILE A 511 4.21 19.20 5.58
C ILE A 511 4.44 19.31 7.10
N PRO A 512 3.44 19.61 7.96
CA PRO A 512 3.66 19.71 9.41
C PRO A 512 4.20 18.43 10.04
N THR A 513 3.81 17.26 9.51
CA THR A 513 4.21 15.97 10.07
C THR A 513 5.69 15.64 9.80
N ALA A 514 6.28 16.20 8.74
CA ALA A 514 7.71 16.09 8.49
C ALA A 514 8.55 16.72 9.61
N GLN A 515 8.12 17.86 10.16
CA GLN A 515 8.78 18.46 11.33
C GLN A 515 8.60 17.60 12.58
N MET A 516 7.40 17.04 12.79
CA MET A 516 7.13 16.22 13.97
C MET A 516 8.01 14.95 13.98
N VAL A 517 8.12 14.26 12.85
CA VAL A 517 8.99 13.07 12.72
C VAL A 517 10.46 13.44 12.91
N TRP A 518 10.92 14.57 12.35
CA TRP A 518 12.27 15.06 12.57
C TRP A 518 12.57 15.29 14.05
N ASP A 519 11.71 16.02 14.76
CA ASP A 519 11.89 16.31 16.18
C ASP A 519 11.89 15.03 17.02
N HIS A 520 10.99 14.07 16.68
CA HIS A 520 10.93 12.76 17.32
C HIS A 520 12.20 11.94 17.08
N LEU A 521 12.67 11.85 15.83
CA LEU A 521 13.90 11.15 15.45
C LEU A 521 15.09 11.69 16.24
N LEU A 522 15.27 13.02 16.29
CA LEU A 522 16.37 13.64 17.02
C LEU A 522 16.31 13.37 18.53
N ALA A 523 15.11 13.40 19.12
CA ALA A 523 14.92 13.09 20.53
C ALA A 523 15.27 11.63 20.84
N VAL A 524 14.89 10.69 19.99
CA VAL A 524 15.26 9.27 20.12
C VAL A 524 16.76 9.09 20.01
N LEU A 525 17.42 9.65 18.98
CA LEU A 525 18.88 9.53 18.78
C LEU A 525 19.69 10.09 19.96
N LYS A 526 19.21 11.16 20.59
CA LYS A 526 19.83 11.76 21.77
C LYS A 526 19.70 10.89 23.04
N ASN A 527 18.59 10.15 23.19
CA ASN A 527 18.22 9.48 24.44
C ASN A 527 18.42 7.95 24.40
N ILE A 528 18.67 7.35 23.24
CA ILE A 528 19.00 5.92 23.15
C ILE A 528 20.46 5.67 23.54
N LYS A 529 20.69 4.87 24.60
CA LYS A 529 22.03 4.61 25.17
C LYS A 529 22.38 3.14 25.16
#